data_b4e1792148fcc2894ea71fe94d658ea1
#
_entry.id   b4e1792148fcc2894ea71fe94d658ea1
#
_cell.length_a   1.000
_cell.length_b   1.000
_cell.length_c   1.000
_cell.angle_alpha   90.00
_cell.angle_beta   90.00
_cell.angle_gamma   90.00
#
_symmetry.space_group_name_H-M   'P 1'
#
loop_
_entity.id
_entity.type
_entity.pdbx_description
1 polymer ?
#
loop_
_entity_poly.entity_id
_entity_poly.type
_entity_poly.pdbx_seq_one_letter_code
_entity_poly.pdbx_strand_id
1 'polypeptide(L)'
;MNDSEQALDFSTVIASTVHDMKNSLTLLMQAHTQWLERLPESERQTSEQGVMEFEFAHLNGLLVQLLGLYKLGVNQLPLHPAYHELDDFIEAQLAGHQDVFRSRGIMVTYEVDPLSPLGFFDRELIASVLDNSINNAIRHARQALLISASDEAGQLVLTINDDGEGYPAEMIERQAEYVQ
;
A
#
# COMPACT_ATOMS: atom_id res chain seq x y z
N MET A 1 1.68 -0.31 -41.05
CA MET A 1 1.31 0.20 -39.71
C MET A 1 1.96 -0.76 -38.73
N ASN A 2 2.89 -0.27 -37.94
CA ASN A 2 3.81 -1.09 -37.16
C ASN A 2 3.14 -1.62 -35.89
N ASP A 3 3.30 -2.92 -35.61
CA ASP A 3 2.83 -3.57 -34.37
C ASP A 3 3.29 -2.83 -33.10
N SER A 4 4.42 -2.13 -33.19
CA SER A 4 4.96 -1.29 -32.10
C SER A 4 4.14 -0.03 -31.82
N GLU A 5 3.54 0.60 -32.81
CA GLU A 5 2.67 1.77 -32.63
C GLU A 5 1.32 1.39 -32.03
N GLN A 6 0.76 0.23 -32.40
CA GLN A 6 -0.48 -0.27 -31.81
C GLN A 6 -0.29 -0.73 -30.37
N ALA A 7 0.85 -1.32 -30.03
CA ALA A 7 1.19 -1.71 -28.67
C ALA A 7 1.37 -0.48 -27.76
N LEU A 8 1.99 0.59 -28.24
CA LEU A 8 2.14 1.85 -27.52
C LEU A 8 0.80 2.55 -27.25
N ASP A 9 -0.12 2.52 -28.20
CA ASP A 9 -1.45 3.14 -28.07
C ASP A 9 -2.30 2.39 -27.03
N PHE A 10 -2.36 1.07 -27.14
CA PHE A 10 -3.07 0.22 -26.18
C PHE A 10 -2.52 0.37 -24.76
N SER A 11 -1.22 0.45 -24.63
CA SER A 11 -0.51 0.67 -23.37
C SER A 11 -0.89 1.99 -22.70
N THR A 12 -0.88 3.07 -23.47
CA THR A 12 -1.24 4.40 -22.99
C THR A 12 -2.71 4.45 -22.55
N VAL A 13 -3.59 3.80 -23.29
CA VAL A 13 -5.03 3.70 -22.94
C VAL A 13 -5.22 2.96 -21.63
N ILE A 14 -4.55 1.82 -21.41
CA ILE A 14 -4.67 1.07 -20.15
C ILE A 14 -4.15 1.91 -18.98
N ALA A 15 -2.96 2.53 -19.11
CA ALA A 15 -2.40 3.35 -18.04
C ALA A 15 -3.32 4.51 -17.66
N SER A 16 -3.86 5.21 -18.66
CA SER A 16 -4.83 6.29 -18.44
C SER A 16 -6.11 5.77 -17.77
N THR A 17 -6.65 4.64 -18.26
CA THR A 17 -7.87 4.05 -17.71
C THR A 17 -7.69 3.63 -16.25
N VAL A 18 -6.59 2.99 -15.91
CA VAL A 18 -6.28 2.58 -14.52
C VAL A 18 -6.09 3.79 -13.62
N HIS A 19 -5.43 4.84 -14.12
CA HIS A 19 -5.30 6.10 -13.39
C HIS A 19 -6.67 6.74 -13.10
N ASP A 20 -7.56 6.78 -14.10
CA ASP A 20 -8.90 7.34 -13.95
C ASP A 20 -9.76 6.49 -13.00
N MET A 21 -9.63 5.17 -13.03
CA MET A 21 -10.28 4.26 -12.09
C MET A 21 -9.79 4.49 -10.65
N LYS A 22 -8.47 4.67 -10.45
CA LYS A 22 -7.90 5.00 -9.13
C LYS A 22 -8.45 6.32 -8.59
N ASN A 23 -8.52 7.36 -9.44
CA ASN A 23 -9.07 8.65 -9.05
C ASN A 23 -10.56 8.54 -8.68
N SER A 24 -11.35 7.81 -9.46
CA SER A 24 -12.77 7.57 -9.18
C SER A 24 -12.97 6.80 -7.87
N LEU A 25 -12.15 5.79 -7.61
CA LEU A 25 -12.18 5.04 -6.36
C LEU A 25 -11.83 5.93 -5.16
N THR A 26 -10.80 6.78 -5.28
CA THR A 26 -10.43 7.74 -4.24
C THR A 26 -11.59 8.70 -3.92
N LEU A 27 -12.28 9.21 -4.93
CA LEU A 27 -13.46 10.07 -4.75
C LEU A 27 -14.61 9.34 -4.05
N LEU A 28 -14.84 8.07 -4.40
CA LEU A 28 -15.87 7.24 -3.74
C LEU A 28 -15.53 7.00 -2.26
N MET A 29 -14.28 6.70 -1.95
CA MET A 29 -13.81 6.54 -0.57
C MET A 29 -13.99 7.83 0.23
N GLN A 30 -13.62 8.98 -0.33
CA GLN A 30 -13.80 10.29 0.32
C GLN A 30 -15.29 10.61 0.53
N ALA A 31 -16.13 10.37 -0.47
CA ALA A 31 -17.57 10.58 -0.35
C ALA A 31 -18.20 9.65 0.73
N HIS A 32 -17.76 8.41 0.79
CA HIS A 32 -18.19 7.45 1.83
C HIS A 32 -17.79 7.92 3.23
N THR A 33 -16.54 8.35 3.42
CA THR A 33 -16.06 8.89 4.69
C THR A 33 -16.88 10.10 5.13
N GLN A 34 -17.10 11.06 4.23
CA GLN A 34 -17.91 12.25 4.50
C GLN A 34 -19.37 11.91 4.81
N TRP A 35 -19.90 10.86 4.19
CA TRP A 35 -21.26 10.39 4.49
C TRP A 35 -21.33 9.77 5.89
N LEU A 36 -20.34 8.94 6.28
CA LEU A 36 -20.24 8.37 7.61
C LEU A 36 -20.15 9.44 8.71
N GLU A 37 -19.39 10.51 8.47
CA GLU A 37 -19.27 11.62 9.42
C GLU A 37 -20.62 12.29 9.76
N ARG A 38 -21.59 12.21 8.85
CA ARG A 38 -22.94 12.80 9.04
C ARG A 38 -23.89 11.87 9.81
N LEU A 39 -23.55 10.59 9.97
CA LEU A 39 -24.35 9.63 10.70
C LEU A 39 -24.14 9.76 12.22
N PRO A 40 -25.16 9.45 13.04
CA PRO A 40 -24.99 9.25 14.47
C PRO A 40 -23.93 8.19 14.76
N GLU A 41 -23.20 8.33 15.86
CA GLU A 41 -22.10 7.43 16.21
C GLU A 41 -22.56 5.96 16.34
N SER A 42 -23.79 5.74 16.80
CA SER A 42 -24.41 4.41 16.88
C SER A 42 -24.66 3.73 15.53
N GLU A 43 -24.63 4.48 14.44
CA GLU A 43 -24.86 3.99 13.07
C GLU A 43 -23.59 3.95 12.22
N ARG A 44 -22.44 4.38 12.77
CA ARG A 44 -21.16 4.44 12.05
C ARG A 44 -20.38 3.11 12.02
N GLN A 45 -20.80 2.13 12.83
CA GLN A 45 -20.09 0.83 12.93
C GLN A 45 -21.07 -0.30 12.65
N THR A 46 -21.50 -0.42 11.41
CA THR A 46 -22.27 -1.57 10.95
C THR A 46 -21.41 -2.58 10.21
N SER A 47 -21.85 -3.83 10.16
CA SER A 47 -21.20 -4.89 9.39
C SER A 47 -21.07 -4.53 7.91
N GLU A 48 -22.08 -3.86 7.35
CA GLU A 48 -22.12 -3.44 5.96
C GLU A 48 -21.07 -2.37 5.66
N GLN A 49 -20.79 -1.47 6.58
CA GLN A 49 -19.75 -0.45 6.45
C GLN A 49 -18.36 -1.09 6.45
N GLY A 50 -18.12 -2.06 7.33
CA GLY A 50 -16.89 -2.84 7.34
C GLY A 50 -16.65 -3.55 6.00
N VAL A 51 -17.70 -4.13 5.42
CA VAL A 51 -17.64 -4.75 4.09
C VAL A 51 -17.31 -3.72 3.01
N MET A 52 -17.94 -2.54 3.03
CA MET A 52 -17.65 -1.48 2.04
C MET A 52 -16.20 -0.99 2.11
N GLU A 53 -15.70 -0.74 3.31
CA GLU A 53 -14.30 -0.35 3.52
C GLU A 53 -13.33 -1.43 3.05
N PHE A 54 -13.64 -2.70 3.32
CA PHE A 54 -12.86 -3.83 2.85
C PHE A 54 -12.83 -3.88 1.31
N GLU A 55 -13.99 -3.76 0.66
CA GLU A 55 -14.09 -3.81 -0.80
C GLU A 55 -13.38 -2.62 -1.47
N PHE A 56 -13.48 -1.42 -0.93
CA PHE A 56 -12.72 -0.27 -1.44
C PHE A 56 -11.22 -0.52 -1.42
N ALA A 57 -10.73 -1.06 -0.34
CA ALA A 57 -9.31 -1.34 -0.23
C ALA A 57 -8.87 -2.52 -1.10
N HIS A 58 -9.71 -3.53 -1.25
CA HIS A 58 -9.46 -4.63 -2.17
C HIS A 58 -9.37 -4.12 -3.62
N LEU A 59 -10.32 -3.29 -4.05
CA LEU A 59 -10.29 -2.68 -5.37
C LEU A 59 -9.06 -1.80 -5.60
N ASN A 60 -8.66 -1.02 -4.60
CA ASN A 60 -7.44 -0.22 -4.70
C ASN A 60 -6.20 -1.11 -4.85
N GLY A 61 -6.11 -2.21 -4.10
CA GLY A 61 -5.04 -3.20 -4.23
C GLY A 61 -4.97 -3.82 -5.63
N LEU A 62 -6.11 -4.21 -6.20
CA LEU A 62 -6.20 -4.76 -7.56
C LEU A 62 -5.76 -3.75 -8.63
N LEU A 63 -6.12 -2.46 -8.48
CA LEU A 63 -5.68 -1.41 -9.40
C LEU A 63 -4.17 -1.19 -9.35
N VAL A 64 -3.58 -1.19 -8.15
CA VAL A 64 -2.13 -1.07 -7.97
C VAL A 64 -1.41 -2.28 -8.57
N GLN A 65 -1.93 -3.49 -8.34
CA GLN A 65 -1.38 -4.73 -8.92
C GLN A 65 -1.47 -4.72 -10.45
N LEU A 66 -2.62 -4.32 -11.01
CA LEU A 66 -2.81 -4.22 -12.45
C LEU A 66 -1.83 -3.20 -13.08
N LEU A 67 -1.65 -2.05 -12.44
CA LEU A 67 -0.69 -1.04 -12.89
C LEU A 67 0.74 -1.56 -12.81
N GLY A 68 1.09 -2.31 -11.77
CA GLY A 68 2.40 -2.95 -11.62
C GLY A 68 2.68 -3.97 -12.71
N LEU A 69 1.75 -4.91 -12.93
CA LEU A 69 1.84 -5.92 -13.98
C LEU A 69 1.92 -5.29 -15.38
N TYR A 70 1.11 -4.27 -15.62
CA TYR A 70 1.14 -3.52 -16.86
C TYR A 70 2.53 -2.90 -17.10
N LYS A 71 3.06 -2.16 -16.13
CA LYS A 71 4.37 -1.52 -16.19
C LYS A 71 5.50 -2.53 -16.40
N LEU A 72 5.44 -3.71 -15.77
CA LEU A 72 6.38 -4.81 -15.97
C LEU A 72 6.29 -5.40 -17.39
N GLY A 73 5.06 -5.62 -17.90
CA GLY A 73 4.84 -6.24 -19.22
C GLY A 73 5.28 -5.40 -20.41
N VAL A 74 5.33 -4.07 -20.27
CA VAL A 74 5.67 -3.15 -21.36
C VAL A 74 7.15 -2.73 -21.35
N ASN A 75 7.94 -3.25 -20.39
CA ASN A 75 9.35 -2.84 -20.21
C ASN A 75 9.51 -1.29 -20.07
N GLN A 76 8.46 -0.59 -19.64
CA GLN A 76 8.33 0.87 -19.58
C GLN A 76 8.14 1.37 -18.14
N LEU A 77 8.73 0.69 -17.16
CA LEU A 77 8.98 1.31 -15.87
C LEU A 77 10.33 2.03 -16.01
N PRO A 78 10.38 3.33 -16.29
CA PRO A 78 11.56 4.08 -15.98
C PRO A 78 11.63 4.06 -14.45
N LEU A 79 12.32 3.06 -13.88
CA LEU A 79 12.67 3.07 -12.49
C LEU A 79 13.62 4.24 -12.27
N HIS A 80 13.35 5.04 -11.26
CA HIS A 80 14.20 6.14 -10.80
C HIS A 80 14.79 5.81 -9.42
N PRO A 81 15.61 4.74 -9.30
CA PRO A 81 16.20 4.39 -8.04
C PRO A 81 17.25 5.43 -7.65
N ALA A 82 17.20 5.85 -6.41
CA ALA A 82 18.15 6.76 -5.79
C ALA A 82 18.39 6.34 -4.34
N TYR A 83 19.44 6.88 -3.72
CA TYR A 83 19.64 6.72 -2.29
C TYR A 83 18.70 7.62 -1.52
N HIS A 84 18.04 7.06 -0.51
CA HIS A 84 17.11 7.75 0.37
C HIS A 84 17.46 7.45 1.83
N GLU A 85 17.40 8.47 2.68
CA GLU A 85 17.42 8.32 4.13
C GLU A 85 16.16 7.54 4.55
N LEU A 86 16.35 6.40 5.23
CA LEU A 86 15.27 5.50 5.61
C LEU A 86 14.37 6.09 6.69
N ASP A 87 14.96 6.83 7.66
CA ASP A 87 14.21 7.55 8.68
C ASP A 87 13.23 8.55 8.05
N ASP A 88 13.75 9.46 7.20
CA ASP A 88 12.93 10.47 6.50
C ASP A 88 11.85 9.83 5.62
N PHE A 89 12.18 8.70 4.99
CA PHE A 89 11.24 7.99 4.13
C PHE A 89 10.10 7.38 4.94
N ILE A 90 10.40 6.67 6.03
CA ILE A 90 9.39 6.02 6.88
C ILE A 90 8.54 7.07 7.58
N GLU A 91 9.15 8.13 8.14
CA GLU A 91 8.41 9.22 8.78
C GLU A 91 7.42 9.88 7.82
N ALA A 92 7.82 10.15 6.59
CA ALA A 92 6.95 10.73 5.57
C ALA A 92 5.73 9.83 5.25
N GLN A 93 5.91 8.49 5.22
CA GLN A 93 4.80 7.55 5.02
C GLN A 93 3.87 7.54 6.24
N LEU A 94 4.42 7.49 7.45
CA LEU A 94 3.64 7.47 8.68
C LEU A 94 2.85 8.77 8.90
N ALA A 95 3.40 9.91 8.47
CA ALA A 95 2.73 11.21 8.59
C ALA A 95 1.36 11.24 7.90
N GLY A 96 1.23 10.56 6.76
CA GLY A 96 -0.03 10.44 6.02
C GLY A 96 -1.14 9.66 6.75
N HIS A 97 -0.79 8.88 7.77
CA HIS A 97 -1.71 7.99 8.48
C HIS A 97 -1.96 8.38 9.95
N GLN A 98 -1.34 9.46 10.44
CA GLN A 98 -1.38 9.85 11.86
C GLN A 98 -2.79 9.99 12.43
N ASP A 99 -3.72 10.58 11.66
CA ASP A 99 -5.10 10.78 12.13
C ASP A 99 -5.85 9.44 12.28
N VAL A 100 -5.58 8.49 11.37
CA VAL A 100 -6.17 7.15 11.45
C VAL A 100 -5.59 6.38 12.63
N PHE A 101 -4.27 6.43 12.86
CA PHE A 101 -3.65 5.81 14.03
C PHE A 101 -4.24 6.34 15.33
N ARG A 102 -4.38 7.67 15.43
CA ARG A 102 -4.96 8.32 16.61
C ARG A 102 -6.42 7.92 16.83
N SER A 103 -7.22 7.92 15.76
CA SER A 103 -8.66 7.58 15.85
C SER A 103 -8.90 6.13 16.25
N ARG A 104 -8.01 5.21 15.85
CA ARG A 104 -8.08 3.78 16.19
C ARG A 104 -7.32 3.40 17.44
N GLY A 105 -6.58 4.33 18.06
CA GLY A 105 -5.78 4.06 19.26
C GLY A 105 -4.58 3.15 18.98
N ILE A 106 -4.06 3.15 17.74
CA ILE A 106 -2.90 2.35 17.36
C ILE A 106 -1.61 3.12 17.69
N MET A 107 -0.76 2.51 18.49
CA MET A 107 0.59 3.01 18.77
C MET A 107 1.53 2.54 17.65
N VAL A 108 2.14 3.49 16.95
CA VAL A 108 3.08 3.21 15.87
C VAL A 108 4.49 3.55 16.30
N THR A 109 5.40 2.61 16.07
CA THR A 109 6.84 2.80 16.24
C THR A 109 7.57 2.39 14.97
N TYR A 110 8.77 2.92 14.76
CA TYR A 110 9.64 2.44 13.68
C TYR A 110 11.09 2.34 14.14
N GLU A 111 11.85 1.49 13.48
CA GLU A 111 13.26 1.24 13.76
C GLU A 111 14.03 1.15 12.44
N VAL A 112 15.10 1.91 12.34
CA VAL A 112 16.06 1.82 11.22
C VAL A 112 17.39 1.34 11.75
N ASP A 113 18.00 0.36 11.08
CA ASP A 113 19.33 -0.11 11.44
C ASP A 113 20.34 1.05 11.31
N PRO A 114 20.97 1.48 12.41
CA PRO A 114 21.95 2.58 12.38
C PRO A 114 23.16 2.32 11.48
N LEU A 115 23.44 1.07 11.15
CA LEU A 115 24.55 0.68 10.27
C LEU A 115 24.16 0.79 8.79
N SER A 116 22.86 0.88 8.49
CA SER A 116 22.32 0.95 7.13
C SER A 116 21.23 2.03 7.03
N PRO A 117 21.58 3.31 7.25
CA PRO A 117 20.57 4.40 7.26
C PRO A 117 20.05 4.77 5.86
N LEU A 118 20.69 4.29 4.80
CA LEU A 118 20.37 4.61 3.41
C LEU A 118 19.86 3.38 2.67
N GLY A 119 18.74 3.54 1.94
CA GLY A 119 18.24 2.54 1.00
C GLY A 119 18.35 3.02 -0.45
N PHE A 120 18.66 2.11 -1.38
CA PHE A 120 18.70 2.40 -2.82
C PHE A 120 17.46 1.81 -3.50
N PHE A 121 16.46 2.66 -3.78
CA PHE A 121 15.20 2.22 -4.37
C PHE A 121 14.47 3.35 -5.09
N ASP A 122 13.43 2.99 -5.86
CA ASP A 122 12.47 3.96 -6.41
C ASP A 122 11.48 4.37 -5.32
N ARG A 123 11.57 5.64 -4.90
CA ARG A 123 10.81 6.19 -3.78
C ARG A 123 9.29 6.07 -3.99
N GLU A 124 8.80 6.38 -5.19
CA GLU A 124 7.36 6.38 -5.46
C GLU A 124 6.79 4.96 -5.43
N LEU A 125 7.54 4.02 -6.01
CA LEU A 125 7.13 2.62 -6.06
C LEU A 125 7.10 2.01 -4.66
N ILE A 126 8.17 2.18 -3.88
CA ILE A 126 8.24 1.62 -2.52
C ILE A 126 7.26 2.34 -1.59
N ALA A 127 7.05 3.66 -1.75
CA ALA A 127 6.03 4.39 -1.01
C ALA A 127 4.63 3.79 -1.23
N SER A 128 4.27 3.48 -2.48
CA SER A 128 2.98 2.87 -2.80
C SER A 128 2.81 1.47 -2.17
N VAL A 129 3.87 0.66 -2.17
CA VAL A 129 3.86 -0.67 -1.53
C VAL A 129 3.72 -0.54 -0.02
N LEU A 130 4.50 0.37 0.59
CA LEU A 130 4.49 0.60 2.03
C LEU A 130 3.13 1.15 2.49
N ASP A 131 2.55 2.11 1.76
CA ASP A 131 1.23 2.67 2.02
C ASP A 131 0.12 1.59 2.02
N ASN A 132 0.11 0.72 1.01
CA ASN A 132 -0.82 -0.40 0.96
C ASN A 132 -0.64 -1.36 2.15
N SER A 133 0.59 -1.63 2.52
CA SER A 133 0.90 -2.54 3.63
C SER A 133 0.54 -1.94 4.98
N ILE A 134 0.77 -0.63 5.19
CA ILE A 134 0.35 0.12 6.38
C ILE A 134 -1.18 0.12 6.48
N ASN A 135 -1.88 0.42 5.40
CA ASN A 135 -3.35 0.40 5.37
C ASN A 135 -3.92 -0.99 5.70
N ASN A 136 -3.24 -2.05 5.24
CA ASN A 136 -3.61 -3.42 5.59
C ASN A 136 -3.37 -3.68 7.09
N ALA A 137 -2.20 -3.33 7.60
CA ALA A 137 -1.87 -3.49 9.02
C ALA A 137 -2.83 -2.71 9.94
N ILE A 138 -3.19 -1.47 9.60
CA ILE A 138 -4.17 -0.66 10.34
C ILE A 138 -5.51 -1.38 10.53
N ARG A 139 -5.95 -2.19 9.55
CA ARG A 139 -7.22 -2.92 9.64
C ARG A 139 -7.16 -4.08 10.60
N HIS A 140 -6.00 -4.74 10.69
CA HIS A 140 -5.81 -5.96 11.44
C HIS A 140 -5.15 -5.73 12.79
N ALA A 141 -4.39 -4.64 12.97
CA ALA A 141 -3.78 -4.27 14.23
C ALA A 141 -4.83 -4.03 15.32
N ARG A 142 -4.51 -4.48 16.54
CA ARG A 142 -5.30 -4.21 17.74
C ARG A 142 -4.90 -2.89 18.38
N GLN A 143 -3.61 -2.71 18.68
CA GLN A 143 -3.08 -1.53 19.38
C GLN A 143 -1.67 -1.13 18.97
N ALA A 144 -0.93 -1.99 18.25
CA ALA A 144 0.48 -1.75 17.97
C ALA A 144 0.86 -2.06 16.51
N LEU A 145 1.70 -1.20 15.94
CA LEU A 145 2.31 -1.36 14.64
C LEU A 145 3.80 -1.00 14.74
N LEU A 146 4.67 -1.88 14.28
CA LEU A 146 6.11 -1.65 14.17
C LEU A 146 6.53 -1.74 12.71
N ILE A 147 7.22 -0.71 12.22
CA ILE A 147 7.89 -0.74 10.93
C ILE A 147 9.38 -0.83 11.18
N SER A 148 10.08 -1.75 10.52
CA SER A 148 11.54 -1.81 10.62
C SER A 148 12.20 -1.83 9.24
N ALA A 149 13.39 -1.25 9.18
CA ALA A 149 14.24 -1.23 8.01
C ALA A 149 15.65 -1.72 8.37
N SER A 150 16.12 -2.73 7.65
CA SER A 150 17.46 -3.33 7.88
C SER A 150 18.10 -3.71 6.55
N ASP A 151 19.42 -3.91 6.57
CA ASP A 151 20.14 -4.57 5.49
C ASP A 151 20.34 -6.04 5.84
N GLU A 152 19.87 -6.93 4.97
CA GLU A 152 20.10 -8.36 5.11
C GLU A 152 20.85 -8.88 3.87
N ALA A 153 22.13 -9.15 4.07
CA ALA A 153 23.02 -9.64 3.00
C ALA A 153 23.09 -8.75 1.74
N GLY A 154 23.06 -7.42 1.92
CA GLY A 154 23.10 -6.44 0.84
C GLY A 154 21.72 -6.16 0.21
N GLN A 155 20.66 -6.60 0.87
CA GLN A 155 19.28 -6.32 0.45
C GLN A 155 18.57 -5.48 1.53
N LEU A 156 17.91 -4.41 1.10
CA LEU A 156 17.02 -3.64 1.97
C LEU A 156 15.79 -4.47 2.29
N VAL A 157 15.59 -4.73 3.58
CA VAL A 157 14.38 -5.41 4.10
C VAL A 157 13.55 -4.39 4.86
N LEU A 158 12.30 -4.17 4.40
CA LEU A 158 11.29 -3.39 5.09
C LEU A 158 10.27 -4.37 5.69
N THR A 159 10.07 -4.31 7.00
CA THR A 159 9.15 -5.20 7.71
C THR A 159 8.06 -4.38 8.37
N ILE A 160 6.83 -4.88 8.31
CA ILE A 160 5.67 -4.33 9.02
C ILE A 160 5.10 -5.42 9.90
N ASN A 161 5.08 -5.16 11.20
CA ASN A 161 4.55 -6.07 12.21
C ASN A 161 3.37 -5.41 12.92
N ASP A 162 2.23 -6.06 12.93
CA ASP A 162 1.06 -5.68 13.71
C ASP A 162 0.78 -6.73 14.80
N ASP A 163 0.01 -6.34 15.83
CA ASP A 163 -0.41 -7.20 16.93
C ASP A 163 -1.78 -7.85 16.69
N GLY A 164 -2.18 -7.97 15.44
CA GLY A 164 -3.45 -8.59 15.02
C GLY A 164 -3.45 -10.11 15.13
N GLU A 165 -4.48 -10.73 14.55
CA GLU A 165 -4.65 -12.18 14.59
C GLU A 165 -3.73 -12.94 13.61
N GLY A 166 -3.04 -12.19 12.75
CA GLY A 166 -2.18 -12.74 11.71
C GLY A 166 -2.98 -13.29 10.52
N TYR A 167 -2.26 -13.80 9.54
CA TYR A 167 -2.87 -14.40 8.36
C TYR A 167 -3.30 -15.85 8.63
N PRO A 168 -4.42 -16.33 8.03
CA PRO A 168 -4.78 -17.74 8.07
C PRO A 168 -3.64 -18.64 7.55
N ALA A 169 -3.42 -19.78 8.20
CA ALA A 169 -2.33 -20.71 7.84
C ALA A 169 -2.35 -21.10 6.36
N GLU A 170 -3.53 -21.28 5.78
CA GLU A 170 -3.71 -21.61 4.36
C GLU A 170 -3.19 -20.53 3.41
N MET A 171 -3.22 -19.24 3.83
CA MET A 171 -2.66 -18.14 3.05
C MET A 171 -1.13 -18.13 3.10
N ILE A 172 -0.56 -18.46 4.25
CA ILE A 172 0.90 -18.53 4.45
C ILE A 172 1.48 -19.68 3.62
N GLU A 173 0.82 -20.83 3.63
CA GLU A 173 1.25 -22.02 2.86
C GLU A 173 1.23 -21.74 1.35
N ARG A 174 0.21 -21.06 0.84
CA ARG A 174 0.13 -20.68 -0.58
C ARG A 174 1.21 -19.71 -1.02
N GLN A 175 1.62 -18.76 -0.16
CA GLN A 175 2.72 -17.85 -0.50
C GLN A 175 4.05 -18.57 -0.62
N ALA A 176 4.30 -19.61 0.17
CA ALA A 176 5.52 -20.41 0.06
C ALA A 176 5.67 -21.14 -1.29
N GLU A 177 4.57 -21.40 -2.00
CA GLU A 177 4.58 -22.01 -3.34
C GLU A 177 4.96 -21.02 -4.46
N TYR A 178 4.81 -19.70 -4.25
CA TYR A 178 5.11 -18.66 -5.25
C TYR A 178 6.53 -18.09 -5.15
N VAL A 179 7.31 -18.47 -4.13
CA VAL A 179 8.67 -17.93 -3.86
C VAL A 179 9.77 -18.93 -4.27
N GLN A 180 9.44 -20.01 -4.97
CA GLN A 180 10.43 -20.98 -5.53
C GLN A 180 10.79 -20.66 -6.99
#